data_9a0512323cd8d7cfea7d439a3d4abea9
#
_entry.id   9a0512323cd8d7cfea7d439a3d4abea9
#
_cell.length_a   1.000
_cell.length_b   1.000
_cell.length_c   1.000
_cell.angle_alpha   90.00
_cell.angle_beta   90.00
_cell.angle_gamma   90.00
#
_symmetry.space_group_name_H-M   'P 1'
#
loop_
_entity.id
_entity.type
_entity.pdbx_description
1 polymer ?
#
loop_
_entity_poly.entity_id
_entity_poly.type
_entity_poly.pdbx_seq_one_letter_code
_entity_poly.pdbx_strand_id
1 'polypeptide(L)'
;MTKHNWWLKIVGAMACLCGVSAFAADSLGDQLQHAFHANIPEKALTCFAEQIEVSVMGKGSVCSSEQAVEILRDFMQNNPVVSCQILHKGKKANAGFYIMNVMVSTQKRYRVYALERSENNQNLIRQFRIDEVIE
;
A
#
# COMPACT_ATOMS: atom_id res chain seq x y z
N MET A 1 -21.87 -15.23 -44.40
CA MET A 1 -20.45 -14.88 -44.24
C MET A 1 -20.21 -13.71 -43.31
N THR A 2 -20.99 -12.67 -43.44
CA THR A 2 -20.87 -11.51 -42.54
C THR A 2 -21.26 -11.82 -41.09
N LYS A 3 -22.06 -12.85 -40.85
CA LYS A 3 -22.49 -13.26 -39.51
C LYS A 3 -21.34 -13.82 -38.66
N HIS A 4 -20.37 -14.49 -39.28
CA HIS A 4 -19.24 -15.06 -38.54
C HIS A 4 -18.31 -13.97 -38.00
N ASN A 5 -18.03 -12.95 -38.79
CA ASN A 5 -17.19 -11.85 -38.36
C ASN A 5 -17.84 -11.02 -37.23
N TRP A 6 -19.16 -10.95 -37.26
CA TRP A 6 -19.90 -10.24 -36.25
C TRP A 6 -19.81 -10.95 -34.89
N TRP A 7 -19.92 -12.27 -34.89
CA TRP A 7 -19.77 -13.09 -33.70
C TRP A 7 -18.39 -12.96 -33.07
N LEU A 8 -17.35 -12.96 -33.87
CA LEU A 8 -15.98 -12.81 -33.43
C LEU A 8 -15.74 -11.44 -32.76
N LYS A 9 -16.37 -10.39 -33.27
CA LYS A 9 -16.28 -9.06 -32.69
C LYS A 9 -16.93 -8.99 -31.33
N ILE A 10 -18.07 -9.62 -31.15
CA ILE A 10 -18.80 -9.64 -29.88
C ILE A 10 -17.99 -10.40 -28.82
N VAL A 11 -17.43 -11.55 -29.17
CA VAL A 11 -16.62 -12.35 -28.27
C VAL A 11 -15.35 -11.58 -27.86
N GLY A 12 -14.73 -10.90 -28.79
CA GLY A 12 -13.57 -10.06 -28.50
C GLY A 12 -13.89 -8.92 -27.56
N ALA A 13 -15.03 -8.27 -27.73
CA ALA A 13 -15.46 -7.19 -26.86
C ALA A 13 -15.73 -7.66 -25.42
N MET A 14 -16.33 -8.83 -25.27
CA MET A 14 -16.56 -9.41 -23.94
C MET A 14 -15.26 -9.79 -23.24
N ALA A 15 -14.31 -10.33 -23.97
CA ALA A 15 -13.00 -10.67 -23.41
C ALA A 15 -12.26 -9.41 -22.90
N CYS A 16 -12.36 -8.31 -23.63
CA CYS A 16 -11.78 -7.04 -23.20
C CYS A 16 -12.43 -6.50 -21.91
N LEU A 17 -13.76 -6.60 -21.79
CA LEU A 17 -14.46 -6.17 -20.59
C LEU A 17 -14.07 -6.99 -19.37
N CYS A 18 -13.92 -8.30 -19.51
CA CYS A 18 -13.47 -9.17 -18.44
C CYS A 18 -12.03 -8.83 -18.03
N GLY A 19 -11.16 -8.51 -18.98
CA GLY A 19 -9.79 -8.10 -18.71
C GLY A 19 -9.71 -6.80 -17.91
N VAL A 20 -10.54 -5.84 -18.24
CA VAL A 20 -10.57 -4.55 -17.52
C VAL A 20 -11.05 -4.75 -16.08
N SER A 21 -12.06 -5.58 -15.83
CA SER A 21 -12.54 -5.82 -14.48
C SER A 21 -11.54 -6.59 -13.61
N ALA A 22 -10.67 -7.40 -14.22
CA ALA A 22 -9.63 -8.15 -13.49
C ALA A 22 -8.48 -7.26 -13.02
N PHE A 23 -8.34 -6.06 -13.58
CA PHE A 23 -7.26 -5.11 -13.23
C PHE A 23 -7.75 -3.97 -12.35
N ALA A 24 -8.77 -4.21 -11.53
CA ALA A 24 -9.17 -3.24 -10.52
C ALA A 24 -7.95 -2.92 -9.64
N ALA A 25 -7.71 -1.63 -9.42
CA ALA A 25 -6.53 -1.18 -8.70
C ALA A 25 -6.51 -1.73 -7.27
N ASP A 26 -5.35 -2.16 -6.82
CA ASP A 26 -5.12 -2.54 -5.44
C ASP A 26 -5.34 -1.32 -4.54
N SER A 27 -5.82 -1.56 -3.33
CA SER A 27 -5.93 -0.51 -2.32
C SER A 27 -4.54 -0.01 -1.93
N LEU A 28 -4.47 1.18 -1.33
CA LEU A 28 -3.20 1.71 -0.81
C LEU A 28 -2.61 0.78 0.24
N GLY A 29 -3.46 0.16 1.05
CA GLY A 29 -3.02 -0.82 2.03
C GLY A 29 -2.37 -2.03 1.37
N ASP A 30 -2.93 -2.53 0.29
CA ASP A 30 -2.37 -3.66 -0.46
C ASP A 30 -1.02 -3.29 -1.06
N GLN A 31 -0.91 -2.10 -1.64
CA GLN A 31 0.36 -1.62 -2.21
C GLN A 31 1.44 -1.49 -1.15
N LEU A 32 1.08 -0.96 0.01
CA LEU A 32 2.00 -0.83 1.12
C LEU A 32 2.42 -2.21 1.66
N GLN A 33 1.48 -3.15 1.76
CA GLN A 33 1.76 -4.51 2.14
C GLN A 33 2.76 -5.17 1.19
N HIS A 34 2.58 -4.98 -0.11
CA HIS A 34 3.50 -5.50 -1.12
C HIS A 34 4.91 -4.93 -0.96
N ALA A 35 5.02 -3.63 -0.67
CA ALA A 35 6.30 -2.98 -0.45
C ALA A 35 7.05 -3.63 0.72
N PHE A 36 6.36 -3.87 1.84
CA PHE A 36 6.95 -4.54 3.00
C PHE A 36 7.31 -5.98 2.69
N HIS A 37 6.39 -6.71 2.10
CA HIS A 37 6.57 -8.14 1.83
C HIS A 37 7.77 -8.39 0.92
N ALA A 38 7.96 -7.52 -0.05
CA ALA A 38 9.07 -7.63 -1.01
C ALA A 38 10.37 -6.99 -0.51
N ASN A 39 10.34 -6.27 0.61
CA ASN A 39 11.45 -5.44 1.09
C ASN A 39 11.90 -4.42 0.03
N ILE A 40 10.92 -3.84 -0.68
CA ILE A 40 11.17 -2.82 -1.71
C ILE A 40 10.43 -1.55 -1.29
N PRO A 41 11.09 -0.64 -0.55
CA PRO A 41 10.43 0.57 -0.06
C PRO A 41 9.96 1.50 -1.17
N GLU A 42 10.59 1.48 -2.33
CA GLU A 42 10.22 2.31 -3.48
C GLU A 42 8.79 2.03 -3.95
N LYS A 43 8.28 0.84 -3.71
CA LYS A 43 6.90 0.49 -4.08
C LYS A 43 5.86 1.28 -3.29
N ALA A 44 6.25 1.88 -2.16
CA ALA A 44 5.37 2.70 -1.36
C ALA A 44 5.33 4.16 -1.83
N LEU A 45 6.24 4.58 -2.70
CA LEU A 45 6.37 5.98 -3.10
C LEU A 45 5.06 6.55 -3.66
N THR A 46 4.38 5.80 -4.52
CA THR A 46 3.13 6.25 -5.15
C THR A 46 1.95 6.26 -4.20
N CYS A 47 2.09 5.62 -3.03
CA CYS A 47 1.04 5.61 -2.00
C CYS A 47 1.11 6.83 -1.09
N PHE A 48 2.26 7.47 -0.98
CA PHE A 48 2.50 8.53 -0.01
C PHE A 48 2.15 9.90 -0.56
N ALA A 49 1.56 10.74 0.28
CA ALA A 49 1.32 12.13 -0.03
C ALA A 49 2.66 12.88 -0.15
N GLU A 50 2.67 13.99 -0.88
CA GLU A 50 3.87 14.83 -1.03
C GLU A 50 4.40 15.28 0.33
N GLN A 51 3.51 15.52 1.26
CA GLN A 51 3.84 15.84 2.64
C GLN A 51 3.18 14.80 3.53
N ILE A 52 3.99 14.04 4.25
CA ILE A 52 3.53 12.92 5.04
C ILE A 52 4.14 12.97 6.43
N GLU A 53 3.36 12.62 7.42
CA GLU A 53 3.80 12.48 8.79
C GLU A 53 4.25 11.04 9.03
N VAL A 54 5.52 10.87 9.38
CA VAL A 54 6.11 9.54 9.61
C VAL A 54 6.64 9.45 11.02
N SER A 55 6.31 8.38 11.70
CA SER A 55 6.83 8.08 13.04
C SER A 55 7.35 6.65 13.07
N VAL A 56 8.58 6.49 13.52
CA VAL A 56 9.20 5.16 13.71
C VAL A 56 9.72 5.10 15.13
N MET A 57 9.19 4.18 15.91
CA MET A 57 9.56 3.99 17.33
C MET A 57 9.44 5.28 18.13
N GLY A 58 8.37 6.01 17.89
CA GLY A 58 8.10 7.26 18.63
C GLY A 58 8.84 8.49 18.11
N LYS A 59 9.72 8.33 17.13
CA LYS A 59 10.42 9.45 16.50
C LYS A 59 9.65 9.86 15.24
N GLY A 60 9.00 11.02 15.31
CA GLY A 60 8.15 11.50 14.24
C GLY A 60 8.70 12.73 13.55
N SER A 61 8.36 12.87 12.28
CA SER A 61 8.68 14.05 11.49
C SER A 61 7.71 14.16 10.33
N VAL A 62 7.51 15.41 9.86
CA VAL A 62 6.80 15.67 8.62
C VAL A 62 7.86 15.76 7.52
N CYS A 63 7.68 15.01 6.46
CA CYS A 63 8.69 14.92 5.41
C CYS A 63 8.03 14.73 4.03
N SER A 64 8.86 14.72 2.99
CA SER A 64 8.39 14.43 1.64
C SER A 64 8.14 12.93 1.46
N SER A 65 7.44 12.57 0.38
CA SER A 65 7.24 11.17 0.04
C SER A 65 8.57 10.44 -0.18
N GLU A 66 9.55 11.09 -0.80
CA GLU A 66 10.87 10.52 -1.03
C GLU A 66 11.63 10.29 0.27
N GLN A 67 11.55 11.22 1.19
CA GLN A 67 12.16 11.06 2.52
C GLN A 67 11.48 9.95 3.31
N ALA A 68 10.16 9.81 3.18
CA ALA A 68 9.42 8.73 3.81
C ALA A 68 9.89 7.37 3.29
N VAL A 69 10.14 7.26 2.00
CA VAL A 69 10.68 6.03 1.40
C VAL A 69 12.08 5.74 1.94
N GLU A 70 12.91 6.76 2.13
CA GLU A 70 14.24 6.59 2.73
C GLU A 70 14.16 6.09 4.17
N ILE A 71 13.22 6.62 4.96
CA ILE A 71 13.00 6.15 6.33
C ILE A 71 12.57 4.68 6.31
N LEU A 72 11.69 4.33 5.39
CA LEU A 72 11.22 2.96 5.23
C LEU A 72 12.34 2.03 4.77
N ARG A 73 13.21 2.49 3.88
CA ARG A 73 14.40 1.74 3.42
C ARG A 73 15.31 1.43 4.59
N ASP A 74 15.58 2.43 5.41
CA ASP A 74 16.44 2.29 6.59
C ASP A 74 15.87 1.26 7.56
N PHE A 75 14.55 1.32 7.79
CA PHE A 75 13.86 0.34 8.63
C PHE A 75 14.02 -1.06 8.06
N MET A 76 13.78 -1.26 6.77
CA MET A 76 13.84 -2.58 6.13
C MET A 76 15.26 -3.13 6.05
N GLN A 77 16.27 -2.27 5.91
CA GLN A 77 17.66 -2.71 5.91
C GLN A 77 18.08 -3.23 7.28
N ASN A 78 17.64 -2.57 8.34
CA ASN A 78 17.92 -2.99 9.70
C ASN A 78 17.02 -4.11 10.18
N ASN A 79 15.86 -4.26 9.56
CA ASN A 79 14.83 -5.22 9.95
C ASN A 79 14.24 -5.88 8.70
N PRO A 80 14.96 -6.79 8.03
CA PRO A 80 14.42 -7.45 6.85
C PRO A 80 13.09 -8.12 7.13
N VAL A 81 12.09 -7.81 6.33
CA VAL A 81 10.72 -8.27 6.53
C VAL A 81 10.58 -9.70 6.03
N VAL A 82 9.99 -10.55 6.88
CA VAL A 82 9.66 -11.95 6.54
C VAL A 82 8.20 -12.06 6.12
N SER A 83 7.31 -11.34 6.81
CA SER A 83 5.89 -11.36 6.47
C SER A 83 5.23 -10.04 6.85
N CYS A 84 4.17 -9.72 6.13
CA CYS A 84 3.36 -8.54 6.40
C CYS A 84 1.90 -8.90 6.15
N GLN A 85 1.06 -8.70 7.16
CA GLN A 85 -0.37 -9.02 7.08
C GLN A 85 -1.19 -7.80 7.47
N ILE A 86 -2.23 -7.53 6.70
CA ILE A 86 -3.21 -6.51 7.06
C ILE A 86 -4.14 -7.13 8.11
N LEU A 87 -4.13 -6.57 9.31
CA LEU A 87 -4.98 -7.03 10.41
C LEU A 87 -6.34 -6.35 10.38
N HIS A 88 -6.35 -5.05 10.13
CA HIS A 88 -7.57 -4.26 10.11
C HIS A 88 -7.48 -3.21 9.03
N LYS A 89 -8.61 -2.94 8.40
CA LYS A 89 -8.75 -1.84 7.45
C LYS A 89 -10.16 -1.28 7.60
N GLY A 90 -10.29 0.02 7.40
CA GLY A 90 -11.57 0.69 7.44
C GLY A 90 -11.56 1.88 6.50
N LYS A 91 -12.73 2.21 5.98
CA LYS A 91 -12.89 3.35 5.10
C LYS A 91 -14.13 4.11 5.49
N LYS A 92 -14.00 5.44 5.58
CA LYS A 92 -15.08 6.29 6.03
C LYS A 92 -14.98 7.61 5.27
N ALA A 93 -15.96 7.90 4.42
CA ALA A 93 -16.02 9.13 3.61
C ALA A 93 -14.68 9.43 2.92
N ASN A 94 -13.91 10.41 3.43
CA ASN A 94 -12.66 10.88 2.82
C ASN A 94 -11.42 10.34 3.54
N ALA A 95 -11.58 9.37 4.41
CA ALA A 95 -10.48 8.83 5.20
C ALA A 95 -10.53 7.31 5.21
N GLY A 96 -9.35 6.69 5.32
CA GLY A 96 -9.22 5.26 5.48
C GLY A 96 -8.05 4.96 6.39
N PHE A 97 -8.06 3.77 6.98
CA PHE A 97 -6.93 3.35 7.81
C PHE A 97 -6.58 1.90 7.55
N TYR A 98 -5.32 1.59 7.80
CA TYR A 98 -4.79 0.23 7.70
C TYR A 98 -3.93 -0.04 8.92
N ILE A 99 -4.09 -1.21 9.51
CA ILE A 99 -3.23 -1.70 10.58
C ILE A 99 -2.63 -3.00 10.11
N MET A 100 -1.31 -3.06 10.06
CA MET A 100 -0.59 -4.22 9.55
C MET A 100 0.33 -4.78 10.62
N ASN A 101 0.53 -6.08 10.58
CA ASN A 101 1.50 -6.78 11.41
C ASN A 101 2.69 -7.15 10.53
N VAL A 102 3.87 -6.71 10.93
CA VAL A 102 5.12 -6.98 10.20
C VAL A 102 6.03 -7.81 11.07
N MET A 103 6.39 -8.99 10.57
CA MET A 103 7.38 -9.83 11.22
C MET A 103 8.70 -9.72 10.48
N VAL A 104 9.79 -9.53 11.23
CA VAL A 104 11.12 -9.38 10.65
C VAL A 104 12.00 -10.57 10.98
N SER A 105 13.16 -10.64 10.34
CA SER A 105 14.05 -11.80 10.41
C SER A 105 14.57 -12.12 11.82
N THR A 106 14.61 -11.13 12.71
CA THR A 106 15.02 -11.31 14.11
C THR A 106 13.87 -11.79 15.00
N GLN A 107 12.74 -12.18 14.42
CA GLN A 107 11.51 -12.60 15.09
C GLN A 107 10.79 -11.51 15.88
N LYS A 108 11.25 -10.28 15.78
CA LYS A 108 10.51 -9.14 16.30
C LYS A 108 9.29 -8.86 15.45
N ARG A 109 8.26 -8.32 16.08
CA ARG A 109 7.02 -7.92 15.40
C ARG A 109 6.84 -6.43 15.53
N TYR A 110 6.38 -5.83 14.44
CA TYR A 110 6.08 -4.41 14.39
C TYR A 110 4.65 -4.21 13.96
N ARG A 111 4.03 -3.17 14.47
CA ARG A 111 2.70 -2.76 14.06
C ARG A 111 2.84 -1.51 13.21
N VAL A 112 2.23 -1.56 12.02
CA VAL A 112 2.24 -0.43 11.09
C VAL A 112 0.83 0.14 11.03
N TYR A 113 0.72 1.45 11.25
CA TYR A 113 -0.51 2.19 11.13
C TYR A 113 -0.39 3.14 9.96
N ALA A 114 -1.32 3.13 9.05
CA ALA A 114 -1.34 4.02 7.91
C ALA A 114 -2.71 4.68 7.81
N LEU A 115 -2.71 6.00 7.68
CA LEU A 115 -3.92 6.78 7.51
C LEU A 115 -3.95 7.36 6.11
N GLU A 116 -5.01 7.05 5.40
CA GLU A 116 -5.29 7.51 4.05
C GLU A 116 -6.26 8.67 4.10
N ARG A 117 -6.03 9.68 3.27
CA ARG A 117 -6.98 10.78 3.08
C ARG A 117 -7.16 11.09 1.60
N SER A 118 -8.38 11.49 1.26
CA SER A 118 -8.71 11.92 -0.09
C SER A 118 -8.53 13.43 -0.20
N GLU A 119 -7.69 13.85 -1.13
CA GLU A 119 -7.51 15.26 -1.49
C GLU A 119 -7.46 15.39 -3.00
N ASN A 120 -8.20 16.34 -3.55
CA ASN A 120 -8.26 16.58 -4.99
C ASN A 120 -8.59 15.31 -5.78
N ASN A 121 -9.55 14.51 -5.28
CA ASN A 121 -9.96 13.23 -5.85
C ASN A 121 -8.86 12.17 -5.90
N GLN A 122 -7.83 12.33 -5.09
CA GLN A 122 -6.74 11.39 -5.00
C GLN A 122 -6.57 10.91 -3.56
N ASN A 123 -6.55 9.58 -3.39
CA ASN A 123 -6.34 8.97 -2.07
C ASN A 123 -4.86 8.69 -1.88
N LEU A 124 -4.29 9.24 -0.82
CA LEU A 124 -2.88 9.05 -0.48
C LEU A 124 -2.72 8.86 1.01
N ILE A 125 -1.66 8.16 1.40
CA ILE A 125 -1.32 7.97 2.80
C ILE A 125 -0.65 9.25 3.31
N ARG A 126 -1.22 9.83 4.36
CA ARG A 126 -0.76 11.08 4.96
C ARG A 126 -0.07 10.90 6.28
N GLN A 127 -0.30 9.78 6.93
CA GLN A 127 0.31 9.48 8.22
C GLN A 127 0.68 8.01 8.24
N PHE A 128 1.87 7.75 8.76
CA PHE A 128 2.42 6.41 8.76
C PHE A 128 3.25 6.24 10.03
N ARG A 129 2.98 5.16 10.76
CA ARG A 129 3.65 4.91 12.04
C ARG A 129 4.06 3.45 12.15
N ILE A 130 5.29 3.23 12.60
CA ILE A 130 5.82 1.90 12.88
C ILE A 130 6.20 1.84 14.35
N ASP A 131 5.63 0.89 15.08
CA ASP A 131 5.95 0.64 16.49
C ASP A 131 6.26 -0.84 16.69
N GLU A 132 7.19 -1.14 17.60
CA GLU A 132 7.47 -2.51 17.97
C GLU A 132 6.35 -3.03 18.88
N VAL A 133 5.94 -4.28 18.64
CA VAL A 133 4.97 -4.96 19.50
C VAL A 133 5.73 -5.67 20.59
N ILE A 134 5.59 -5.19 21.81
CA ILE A 134 6.24 -5.77 23.00
C ILE A 134 5.18 -6.55 23.75
N GLU A 135 5.45 -7.84 23.95
CA GLU A 135 4.57 -8.73 24.72
C GLU A 135 5.14 -9.01 26.09
#